data_406a22f30e9f00b76f8bcd9c141df439
#
_entry.id   406a22f30e9f00b76f8bcd9c141df439
#
_cell.length_a   1.000
_cell.length_b   1.000
_cell.length_c   1.000
_cell.angle_alpha   90.00
_cell.angle_beta   90.00
_cell.angle_gamma   90.00
#
_symmetry.space_group_name_H-M   'P 1'
#
loop_
_entity.id
_entity.type
_entity.pdbx_description
1 polymer ?
#
loop_
_entity_poly.entity_id
_entity_poly.type
_entity_poly.pdbx_seq_one_letter_code
_entity_poly.pdbx_strand_id
1 'polypeptide(L)'
;MNKTILITGSNRGIGKAVALALAQDGYNIAVHCRSRRDEAEAVAAQIREIGRQVRVLQFDVSDRAACREILTADVEANGAYYGVVLNAGLTRDAAFPAFSDDDWDSVLRTNLDGFYNVLHPVIMSMIRRRQDGRIVCMASVSGITGNRGQVNYSASKAGIIGAAKALAVELAKRKITVNCVAPGLIDTEIVDENVPVDEILKAVPAARMGTPEEVAHAVRFLMDEKAAYITRQVIAVNGGLC
;
A
#
# COMPACT_ATOMS: atom_id res chain seq x y z
N MET A 1 4.61 6.12 -22.92
CA MET A 1 5.74 5.72 -22.04
C MET A 1 5.31 4.48 -21.26
N ASN A 2 6.17 3.46 -21.19
CA ASN A 2 5.88 2.27 -20.38
C ASN A 2 6.16 2.57 -18.89
N LYS A 3 5.17 3.19 -18.19
CA LYS A 3 5.26 3.46 -16.77
C LYS A 3 4.79 2.24 -16.01
N THR A 4 5.67 1.64 -15.21
CA THR A 4 5.33 0.47 -14.39
C THR A 4 5.17 0.88 -12.92
N ILE A 5 4.14 0.36 -12.27
CA ILE A 5 3.86 0.57 -10.85
C ILE A 5 3.97 -0.77 -10.11
N LEU A 6 4.77 -0.81 -9.06
CA LEU A 6 4.80 -1.92 -8.11
C LEU A 6 3.71 -1.73 -7.05
N ILE A 7 2.91 -2.77 -6.80
CA ILE A 7 1.86 -2.72 -5.78
C ILE A 7 2.01 -3.94 -4.87
N THR A 8 2.40 -3.72 -3.63
CA THR A 8 2.55 -4.82 -2.67
C THR A 8 1.20 -5.30 -2.16
N GLY A 9 1.03 -6.64 -2.00
CA GLY A 9 -0.23 -7.24 -1.56
C GLY A 9 -1.39 -7.01 -2.54
N SER A 10 -1.13 -7.09 -3.84
CA SER A 10 -2.11 -6.78 -4.89
C SER A 10 -2.83 -8.01 -5.46
N ASN A 11 -2.72 -9.16 -4.80
CA ASN A 11 -3.46 -10.37 -5.17
C ASN A 11 -4.95 -10.32 -4.78
N ARG A 12 -5.36 -9.47 -3.83
CA ARG A 12 -6.75 -9.34 -3.34
C ARG A 12 -7.04 -7.97 -2.72
N GLY A 13 -8.29 -7.75 -2.31
CA GLY A 13 -8.75 -6.58 -1.55
C GLY A 13 -8.38 -5.25 -2.20
N ILE A 14 -7.99 -4.29 -1.39
CA ILE A 14 -7.61 -2.94 -1.84
C ILE A 14 -6.48 -2.99 -2.88
N GLY A 15 -5.45 -3.83 -2.64
CA GLY A 15 -4.32 -3.93 -3.56
C GLY A 15 -4.71 -4.39 -4.96
N LYS A 16 -5.63 -5.36 -5.08
CA LYS A 16 -6.21 -5.80 -6.35
C LYS A 16 -6.99 -4.68 -7.03
N ALA A 17 -7.88 -3.99 -6.30
CA ALA A 17 -8.65 -2.88 -6.84
C ALA A 17 -7.74 -1.76 -7.37
N VAL A 18 -6.68 -1.42 -6.63
CA VAL A 18 -5.65 -0.46 -7.06
C VAL A 18 -4.94 -0.93 -8.33
N ALA A 19 -4.56 -2.21 -8.40
CA ALA A 19 -3.84 -2.76 -9.56
C ALA A 19 -4.68 -2.69 -10.84
N LEU A 20 -5.95 -3.08 -10.76
CA LEU A 20 -6.88 -3.03 -11.89
C LEU A 20 -7.18 -1.59 -12.32
N ALA A 21 -7.44 -0.71 -11.35
CA ALA A 21 -7.73 0.70 -11.63
C ALA A 21 -6.56 1.41 -12.33
N LEU A 22 -5.33 1.19 -11.85
CA LEU A 22 -4.13 1.76 -12.48
C LEU A 22 -3.82 1.13 -13.85
N ALA A 23 -4.12 -0.15 -14.04
CA ALA A 23 -4.03 -0.77 -15.36
C ALA A 23 -5.00 -0.14 -16.37
N GLN A 24 -6.23 0.17 -15.97
CA GLN A 24 -7.21 0.92 -16.78
C GLN A 24 -6.73 2.32 -17.14
N ASP A 25 -5.95 2.98 -16.27
CA ASP A 25 -5.32 4.27 -16.55
C ASP A 25 -4.09 4.18 -17.47
N GLY A 26 -3.75 2.97 -17.93
CA GLY A 26 -2.66 2.76 -18.90
C GLY A 26 -1.30 2.43 -18.29
N TYR A 27 -1.20 2.21 -16.99
CA TYR A 27 0.05 1.78 -16.37
C TYR A 27 0.29 0.28 -16.55
N ASN A 28 1.55 -0.11 -16.63
CA ASN A 28 1.97 -1.49 -16.46
C ASN A 28 2.10 -1.81 -14.97
N ILE A 29 1.84 -3.05 -14.57
CA ILE A 29 1.76 -3.40 -13.15
C ILE A 29 2.75 -4.52 -12.80
N ALA A 30 3.46 -4.35 -11.70
CA ALA A 30 4.11 -5.44 -10.99
C ALA A 30 3.19 -5.83 -9.81
N VAL A 31 2.47 -6.92 -9.98
CA VAL A 31 1.60 -7.52 -8.97
C VAL A 31 2.48 -8.27 -7.96
N HIS A 32 2.18 -8.11 -6.69
CA HIS A 32 2.93 -8.80 -5.63
C HIS A 32 2.01 -9.60 -4.71
N CYS A 33 2.48 -10.78 -4.32
CA CYS A 33 1.90 -11.60 -3.26
C CYS A 33 2.98 -12.19 -2.35
N ARG A 34 2.62 -12.53 -1.11
CA ARG A 34 3.49 -13.29 -0.21
C ARG A 34 3.46 -14.79 -0.53
N SER A 35 2.27 -15.38 -0.60
CA SER A 35 2.09 -16.84 -0.69
C SER A 35 1.05 -17.30 -1.73
N ARG A 36 -0.01 -16.55 -1.98
CA ARG A 36 -1.11 -16.94 -2.87
C ARG A 36 -0.81 -16.50 -4.32
N ARG A 37 0.09 -17.22 -4.95
CA ARG A 37 0.54 -16.89 -6.30
C ARG A 37 -0.56 -17.07 -7.35
N ASP A 38 -1.42 -18.05 -7.19
CA ASP A 38 -2.59 -18.30 -8.04
C ASP A 38 -3.55 -17.11 -8.08
N GLU A 39 -3.85 -16.50 -6.94
CA GLU A 39 -4.66 -15.27 -6.87
C GLU A 39 -3.94 -14.10 -7.60
N ALA A 40 -2.64 -13.96 -7.42
CA ALA A 40 -1.87 -12.92 -8.08
C ALA A 40 -1.82 -13.11 -9.61
N GLU A 41 -1.70 -14.36 -10.09
CA GLU A 41 -1.77 -14.67 -11.52
C GLU A 41 -3.18 -14.44 -12.09
N ALA A 42 -4.25 -14.67 -11.31
CA ALA A 42 -5.62 -14.32 -11.71
C ALA A 42 -5.80 -12.81 -11.88
N VAL A 43 -5.21 -11.99 -11.00
CA VAL A 43 -5.17 -10.52 -11.18
C VAL A 43 -4.34 -10.14 -12.40
N ALA A 44 -3.20 -10.78 -12.59
CA ALA A 44 -2.35 -10.53 -13.75
C ALA A 44 -3.06 -10.88 -15.06
N ALA A 45 -3.88 -11.94 -15.11
CA ALA A 45 -4.69 -12.27 -16.28
C ALA A 45 -5.67 -11.13 -16.62
N GLN A 46 -6.40 -10.61 -15.64
CA GLN A 46 -7.30 -9.47 -15.83
C GLN A 46 -6.56 -8.22 -16.35
N ILE A 47 -5.34 -7.96 -15.87
CA ILE A 47 -4.52 -6.84 -16.35
C ILE A 47 -4.08 -7.04 -17.81
N ARG A 48 -3.77 -8.28 -18.21
CA ARG A 48 -3.47 -8.61 -19.62
C ARG A 48 -4.69 -8.40 -20.52
N GLU A 49 -5.89 -8.74 -20.06
CA GLU A 49 -7.16 -8.48 -20.77
C GLU A 49 -7.41 -6.98 -20.97
N ILE A 50 -6.99 -6.13 -20.02
CA ILE A 50 -7.01 -4.66 -20.18
C ILE A 50 -5.96 -4.19 -21.23
N GLY A 51 -5.09 -5.06 -21.69
CA GLY A 51 -4.04 -4.74 -22.67
C GLY A 51 -2.77 -4.15 -22.05
N ARG A 52 -2.51 -4.38 -20.76
CA ARG A 52 -1.31 -3.88 -20.09
C ARG A 52 -0.28 -4.97 -19.83
N GLN A 53 0.98 -4.58 -19.80
CA GLN A 53 2.05 -5.49 -19.38
C GLN A 53 1.97 -5.69 -17.87
N VAL A 54 2.16 -6.93 -17.43
CA VAL A 54 2.11 -7.31 -16.03
C VAL A 54 3.09 -8.42 -15.74
N ARG A 55 3.67 -8.37 -14.54
CA ARG A 55 4.47 -9.45 -13.97
C ARG A 55 4.10 -9.68 -12.52
N VAL A 56 4.31 -10.90 -12.05
CA VAL A 56 4.01 -11.30 -10.66
C VAL A 56 5.32 -11.51 -9.92
N LEU A 57 5.46 -10.81 -8.81
CA LEU A 57 6.57 -10.93 -7.86
C LEU A 57 6.07 -11.60 -6.60
N GLN A 58 6.80 -12.60 -6.10
CA GLN A 58 6.43 -13.32 -4.89
C GLN A 58 7.56 -13.24 -3.87
N PHE A 59 7.31 -12.55 -2.74
CA PHE A 59 8.22 -12.47 -1.60
C PHE A 59 7.46 -12.04 -0.34
N ASP A 60 8.07 -12.19 0.84
CA ASP A 60 7.55 -11.62 2.07
C ASP A 60 8.17 -10.23 2.29
N VAL A 61 7.33 -9.20 2.44
CA VAL A 61 7.80 -7.83 2.67
C VAL A 61 8.54 -7.68 4.01
N SER A 62 8.34 -8.60 4.96
CA SER A 62 9.08 -8.64 6.23
C SER A 62 10.49 -9.23 6.08
N ASP A 63 10.76 -9.97 5.00
CA ASP A 63 12.08 -10.51 4.69
C ASP A 63 12.91 -9.51 3.88
N ARG A 64 13.81 -8.83 4.57
CA ARG A 64 14.67 -7.80 3.98
C ARG A 64 15.60 -8.33 2.91
N ALA A 65 16.10 -9.57 3.07
CA ALA A 65 17.02 -10.16 2.12
C ALA A 65 16.29 -10.52 0.82
N ALA A 66 15.14 -11.18 0.91
CA ALA A 66 14.30 -11.51 -0.22
C ALA A 66 13.80 -10.26 -0.97
N CYS A 67 13.36 -9.22 -0.25
CA CYS A 67 12.98 -7.94 -0.85
C CYS A 67 14.13 -7.35 -1.67
N ARG A 68 15.33 -7.31 -1.11
CA ARG A 68 16.51 -6.76 -1.80
C ARG A 68 16.85 -7.55 -3.04
N GLU A 69 16.93 -8.86 -2.94
CA GLU A 69 17.29 -9.75 -4.04
C GLU A 69 16.29 -9.62 -5.20
N ILE A 70 15.02 -9.85 -4.92
CA ILE A 70 13.98 -9.92 -5.96
C ILE A 70 13.73 -8.55 -6.60
N LEU A 71 13.68 -7.47 -5.80
CA LEU A 71 13.40 -6.14 -6.34
C LEU A 71 14.60 -5.55 -7.08
N THR A 72 15.84 -5.87 -6.67
CA THR A 72 17.03 -5.45 -7.43
C THR A 72 17.07 -6.16 -8.77
N ALA A 73 16.87 -7.48 -8.79
CA ALA A 73 16.83 -8.27 -10.03
C ALA A 73 15.69 -7.79 -10.96
N ASP A 74 14.53 -7.45 -10.41
CA ASP A 74 13.42 -6.94 -11.21
C ASP A 74 13.74 -5.57 -11.83
N VAL A 75 14.36 -4.67 -11.08
CA VAL A 75 14.79 -3.36 -11.59
C VAL A 75 15.89 -3.49 -12.65
N GLU A 76 16.83 -4.41 -12.47
CA GLU A 76 17.88 -4.67 -13.45
C GLU A 76 17.32 -5.21 -14.78
N ALA A 77 16.35 -6.12 -14.71
CA ALA A 77 15.74 -6.74 -15.88
C ALA A 77 14.73 -5.84 -16.60
N ASN A 78 13.97 -5.01 -15.85
CA ASN A 78 12.79 -4.32 -16.39
C ASN A 78 12.85 -2.79 -16.27
N GLY A 79 13.92 -2.26 -15.67
CA GLY A 79 14.08 -0.82 -15.43
C GLY A 79 13.36 -0.30 -14.19
N ALA A 80 13.58 0.97 -13.91
CA ALA A 80 13.04 1.62 -12.71
C ALA A 80 11.52 1.79 -12.75
N TYR A 81 10.87 1.56 -11.62
CA TYR A 81 9.44 1.86 -11.45
C TYR A 81 9.13 3.34 -11.61
N TYR A 82 7.98 3.63 -12.21
CA TYR A 82 7.37 4.96 -12.14
C TYR A 82 6.79 5.22 -10.75
N GLY A 83 6.12 4.22 -10.19
CA GLY A 83 5.49 4.35 -8.91
C GLY A 83 5.57 3.09 -8.06
N VAL A 84 5.39 3.28 -6.75
CA VAL A 84 5.29 2.21 -5.76
C VAL A 84 4.09 2.46 -4.87
N VAL A 85 3.22 1.45 -4.73
CA VAL A 85 2.13 1.42 -3.74
C VAL A 85 2.48 0.40 -2.68
N LEU A 86 2.77 0.89 -1.47
CA LEU A 86 3.02 0.06 -0.30
C LEU A 86 1.69 -0.28 0.37
N ASN A 87 1.07 -1.36 -0.09
CA ASN A 87 -0.26 -1.78 0.38
C ASN A 87 -0.22 -3.02 1.28
N ALA A 88 0.78 -3.89 1.13
CA ALA A 88 0.90 -5.08 1.97
C ALA A 88 0.89 -4.72 3.47
N GLY A 89 0.11 -5.46 4.23
CA GLY A 89 -0.02 -5.27 5.66
C GLY A 89 -0.87 -6.36 6.30
N LEU A 90 -0.78 -6.47 7.60
CA LEU A 90 -1.59 -7.37 8.43
C LEU A 90 -1.99 -6.70 9.75
N THR A 91 -3.03 -7.23 10.38
CA THR A 91 -3.45 -6.90 11.74
C THR A 91 -3.29 -8.11 12.65
N ARG A 92 -3.12 -7.85 13.94
CA ARG A 92 -3.25 -8.80 15.03
C ARG A 92 -3.87 -8.03 16.18
N ASP A 93 -5.18 -8.20 16.32
CA ASP A 93 -5.98 -7.38 17.22
C ASP A 93 -6.16 -8.09 18.57
N ALA A 94 -5.81 -7.43 19.66
CA ALA A 94 -5.99 -7.91 21.02
C ALA A 94 -5.99 -6.74 22.01
N ALA A 95 -6.49 -6.94 23.24
CA ALA A 95 -6.23 -6.02 24.32
C ALA A 95 -4.72 -5.99 24.64
N PHE A 96 -4.17 -4.82 24.96
CA PHE A 96 -2.72 -4.66 25.12
C PHE A 96 -2.04 -5.72 26.02
N PRO A 97 -2.61 -6.07 27.20
CA PRO A 97 -2.00 -7.09 28.05
C PRO A 97 -2.05 -8.51 27.50
N ALA A 98 -2.84 -8.75 26.45
CA ALA A 98 -3.02 -10.06 25.82
C ALA A 98 -2.23 -10.24 24.53
N PHE A 99 -1.48 -9.21 24.09
CA PHE A 99 -0.58 -9.38 22.94
C PHE A 99 0.55 -10.36 23.27
N SER A 100 0.81 -11.30 22.37
CA SER A 100 2.07 -12.01 22.33
C SER A 100 3.17 -11.15 21.70
N ASP A 101 4.44 -11.47 21.99
CA ASP A 101 5.58 -10.84 21.32
C ASP A 101 5.51 -11.04 19.79
N ASP A 102 5.04 -12.21 19.35
CA ASP A 102 4.86 -12.51 17.93
C ASP A 102 3.78 -11.65 17.27
N ASP A 103 2.69 -11.35 17.96
CA ASP A 103 1.64 -10.45 17.42
C ASP A 103 2.17 -9.04 17.25
N TRP A 104 2.93 -8.56 18.22
CA TRP A 104 3.60 -7.26 18.12
C TRP A 104 4.61 -7.24 16.98
N ASP A 105 5.56 -8.15 17.00
CA ASP A 105 6.67 -8.21 16.05
C ASP A 105 6.20 -8.43 14.60
N SER A 106 5.27 -9.36 14.38
CA SER A 106 4.78 -9.65 13.02
C SER A 106 4.12 -8.45 12.37
N VAL A 107 3.33 -7.67 13.15
CA VAL A 107 2.69 -6.45 12.64
C VAL A 107 3.72 -5.38 12.31
N LEU A 108 4.67 -5.12 13.21
CA LEU A 108 5.71 -4.10 12.96
C LEU A 108 6.62 -4.50 11.80
N ARG A 109 7.08 -5.74 11.74
CA ARG A 109 7.94 -6.23 10.66
C ARG A 109 7.26 -6.18 9.31
N THR A 110 6.00 -6.58 9.23
CA THR A 110 5.27 -6.55 7.95
C THR A 110 4.91 -5.13 7.53
N ASN A 111 4.30 -4.36 8.43
CA ASN A 111 3.74 -3.06 8.07
C ASN A 111 4.84 -1.98 8.00
N LEU A 112 5.67 -1.86 9.05
CA LEU A 112 6.62 -0.75 9.16
C LEU A 112 7.97 -1.08 8.53
N ASP A 113 8.59 -2.23 8.86
CA ASP A 113 9.84 -2.61 8.20
C ASP A 113 9.62 -2.88 6.71
N GLY A 114 8.46 -3.40 6.33
CA GLY A 114 8.06 -3.58 4.92
C GLY A 114 8.15 -2.29 4.10
N PHE A 115 7.86 -1.13 4.69
CA PHE A 115 8.08 0.16 4.04
C PHE A 115 9.54 0.34 3.61
N TYR A 116 10.47 0.12 4.52
CA TYR A 116 11.90 0.21 4.24
C TYR A 116 12.37 -0.90 3.30
N ASN A 117 11.99 -2.14 3.57
CA ASN A 117 12.45 -3.31 2.84
C ASN A 117 12.08 -3.24 1.35
N VAL A 118 10.91 -2.70 1.02
CA VAL A 118 10.44 -2.56 -0.37
C VAL A 118 11.02 -1.32 -1.04
N LEU A 119 11.03 -0.17 -0.37
CA LEU A 119 11.49 1.08 -1.01
C LEU A 119 12.99 1.16 -1.18
N HIS A 120 13.76 0.69 -0.19
CA HIS A 120 15.21 0.85 -0.19
C HIS A 120 15.89 0.27 -1.45
N PRO A 121 15.58 -0.94 -1.94
CA PRO A 121 16.22 -1.48 -3.16
C PRO A 121 15.81 -0.76 -4.43
N VAL A 122 14.66 -0.10 -4.49
CA VAL A 122 14.13 0.51 -5.73
C VAL A 122 14.31 2.02 -5.81
N ILE A 123 14.48 2.71 -4.68
CA ILE A 123 14.45 4.17 -4.64
C ILE A 123 15.57 4.84 -5.45
N MET A 124 16.78 4.28 -5.41
CA MET A 124 17.90 4.84 -6.15
C MET A 124 17.73 4.76 -7.66
N SER A 125 17.08 3.70 -8.17
CA SER A 125 16.75 3.58 -9.60
C SER A 125 15.70 4.62 -10.01
N MET A 126 14.71 4.87 -9.17
CA MET A 126 13.71 5.93 -9.38
C MET A 126 14.37 7.32 -9.43
N ILE A 127 15.30 7.61 -8.51
CA ILE A 127 16.04 8.88 -8.49
C ILE A 127 16.92 9.06 -9.74
N ARG A 128 17.66 8.00 -10.12
CA ARG A 128 18.58 8.04 -11.28
C ARG A 128 17.86 8.24 -12.61
N ARG A 129 16.60 7.82 -12.71
CA ARG A 129 15.77 8.03 -13.89
C ARG A 129 15.57 9.52 -14.21
N ARG A 130 15.68 10.43 -13.21
CA ARG A 130 15.50 11.89 -13.34
C ARG A 130 14.16 12.31 -13.94
N GLN A 131 13.15 11.50 -13.74
CA GLN A 131 11.77 11.71 -14.19
C GLN A 131 10.83 11.69 -12.99
N ASP A 132 9.58 12.08 -13.22
CA ASP A 132 8.55 12.06 -12.20
C ASP A 132 8.35 10.67 -11.64
N GLY A 133 8.13 10.60 -10.33
CA GLY A 133 7.82 9.36 -9.61
C GLY A 133 6.71 9.56 -8.59
N ARG A 134 6.08 8.47 -8.19
CA ARG A 134 4.96 8.46 -7.23
C ARG A 134 5.14 7.35 -6.21
N ILE A 135 4.99 7.67 -4.95
CA ILE A 135 4.97 6.70 -3.85
C ILE A 135 3.70 6.94 -3.06
N VAL A 136 2.89 5.90 -2.91
CA VAL A 136 1.70 5.92 -2.06
C VAL A 136 1.81 4.82 -1.02
N CYS A 137 1.67 5.21 0.25
CA CYS A 137 1.73 4.31 1.39
C CYS A 137 0.32 4.12 1.96
N MET A 138 -0.10 2.86 2.12
CA MET A 138 -1.37 2.55 2.79
C MET A 138 -1.18 2.66 4.30
N ALA A 139 -1.64 3.78 4.83
CA ALA A 139 -1.80 4.00 6.27
C ALA A 139 -3.13 3.37 6.75
N SER A 140 -3.78 3.98 7.70
CA SER A 140 -5.11 3.64 8.22
C SER A 140 -5.62 4.79 9.06
N VAL A 141 -6.94 4.88 9.24
CA VAL A 141 -7.54 5.72 10.28
C VAL A 141 -6.95 5.38 11.66
N SER A 142 -6.67 4.10 11.94
CA SER A 142 -6.03 3.66 13.19
C SER A 142 -4.63 4.26 13.40
N GLY A 143 -3.92 4.62 12.32
CA GLY A 143 -2.65 5.33 12.40
C GLY A 143 -2.79 6.84 12.65
N ILE A 144 -3.98 7.40 12.48
CA ILE A 144 -4.28 8.81 12.73
C ILE A 144 -4.81 9.01 14.15
N THR A 145 -5.84 8.22 14.52
CA THR A 145 -6.59 8.40 15.78
C THR A 145 -6.20 7.43 16.89
N GLY A 146 -5.50 6.33 16.55
CA GLY A 146 -5.43 5.15 17.38
C GLY A 146 -6.74 4.35 17.34
N ASN A 147 -6.68 3.07 17.68
CA ASN A 147 -7.89 2.25 17.81
C ASN A 147 -7.71 1.23 18.94
N ARG A 148 -8.77 1.03 19.73
CA ARG A 148 -8.80 0.04 20.81
C ARG A 148 -8.53 -1.35 20.26
N GLY A 149 -7.64 -2.11 20.91
CA GLY A 149 -7.27 -3.45 20.49
C GLY A 149 -6.24 -3.50 19.35
N GLN A 150 -5.77 -2.35 18.84
CA GLN A 150 -4.87 -2.26 17.70
C GLN A 150 -3.59 -1.44 18.03
N VAL A 151 -3.02 -1.60 19.21
CA VAL A 151 -1.86 -0.78 19.61
C VAL A 151 -0.66 -1.00 18.68
N ASN A 152 -0.36 -2.25 18.31
CA ASN A 152 0.68 -2.62 17.34
C ASN A 152 0.38 -2.08 15.93
N TYR A 153 -0.84 -2.30 15.46
CA TYR A 153 -1.28 -1.84 14.14
C TYR A 153 -1.29 -0.30 14.04
N SER A 154 -1.86 0.37 15.05
CA SER A 154 -1.86 1.84 15.12
C SER A 154 -0.44 2.40 15.14
N ALA A 155 0.46 1.82 15.94
CA ALA A 155 1.87 2.21 15.99
C ALA A 155 2.54 2.04 14.62
N SER A 156 2.33 0.91 13.94
CA SER A 156 2.90 0.65 12.62
C SER A 156 2.39 1.64 11.57
N LYS A 157 1.08 1.94 11.56
CA LYS A 157 0.47 2.84 10.58
C LYS A 157 0.79 4.32 10.85
N ALA A 158 0.91 4.70 12.11
CA ALA A 158 1.44 6.02 12.49
C ALA A 158 2.92 6.17 12.09
N GLY A 159 3.72 5.13 12.29
CA GLY A 159 5.12 5.08 11.85
C GLY A 159 5.26 5.27 10.34
N ILE A 160 4.40 4.62 9.53
CA ILE A 160 4.36 4.82 8.07
C ILE A 160 4.07 6.28 7.72
N ILE A 161 3.11 6.93 8.39
CA ILE A 161 2.79 8.34 8.15
C ILE A 161 4.02 9.23 8.42
N GLY A 162 4.72 9.00 9.53
CA GLY A 162 5.95 9.72 9.86
C GLY A 162 7.05 9.51 8.84
N ALA A 163 7.32 8.24 8.47
CA ALA A 163 8.33 7.86 7.50
C ALA A 163 8.03 8.43 6.10
N ALA A 164 6.79 8.34 5.64
CA ALA A 164 6.37 8.91 4.35
C ALA A 164 6.52 10.43 4.31
N LYS A 165 6.17 11.13 5.39
CA LYS A 165 6.35 12.60 5.49
C LYS A 165 7.82 13.02 5.46
N ALA A 166 8.71 12.27 6.08
CA ALA A 166 10.16 12.53 6.03
C ALA A 166 10.71 12.27 4.61
N LEU A 167 10.40 11.12 4.04
CA LEU A 167 10.86 10.74 2.70
C LEU A 167 10.35 11.71 1.63
N ALA A 168 9.14 12.26 1.79
CA ALA A 168 8.59 13.27 0.87
C ALA A 168 9.49 14.52 0.78
N VAL A 169 10.06 14.96 1.89
CA VAL A 169 10.97 16.12 1.91
C VAL A 169 12.27 15.81 1.18
N GLU A 170 12.82 14.62 1.37
CA GLU A 170 14.07 14.19 0.71
C GLU A 170 13.92 14.09 -0.81
N LEU A 171 12.76 13.60 -1.27
CA LEU A 171 12.52 13.27 -2.67
C LEU A 171 11.88 14.40 -3.50
N ALA A 172 11.37 15.46 -2.87
CA ALA A 172 10.66 16.53 -3.56
C ALA A 172 11.48 17.15 -4.71
N LYS A 173 12.76 17.47 -4.48
CA LYS A 173 13.67 17.98 -5.52
C LYS A 173 13.95 16.98 -6.65
N ARG A 174 13.61 15.71 -6.46
CA ARG A 174 13.75 14.64 -7.46
C ARG A 174 12.47 14.42 -8.27
N LYS A 175 11.44 15.26 -8.07
CA LYS A 175 10.11 15.16 -8.68
C LYS A 175 9.39 13.85 -8.32
N ILE A 176 9.73 13.26 -7.18
CA ILE A 176 9.07 12.06 -6.64
C ILE A 176 8.20 12.53 -5.48
N THR A 177 6.88 12.33 -5.60
CA THR A 177 5.93 12.61 -4.51
C THR A 177 5.76 11.39 -3.62
N VAL A 178 5.55 11.64 -2.32
CA VAL A 178 5.28 10.59 -1.34
C VAL A 178 4.06 11.01 -0.52
N ASN A 179 3.00 10.21 -0.58
CA ASN A 179 1.74 10.46 0.11
C ASN A 179 1.23 9.20 0.82
N CYS A 180 0.36 9.39 1.78
CA CYS A 180 -0.38 8.30 2.43
C CYS A 180 -1.85 8.36 2.02
N VAL A 181 -2.47 7.18 1.88
CA VAL A 181 -3.92 7.00 1.91
C VAL A 181 -4.25 6.29 3.21
N ALA A 182 -5.22 6.80 3.95
CA ALA A 182 -5.65 6.28 5.24
C ALA A 182 -7.11 5.79 5.16
N PRO A 183 -7.33 4.52 4.79
CA PRO A 183 -8.67 3.94 4.76
C PRO A 183 -9.28 3.83 6.17
N GLY A 184 -10.61 3.94 6.23
CA GLY A 184 -11.43 3.52 7.37
C GLY A 184 -11.80 2.04 7.29
N LEU A 185 -13.05 1.72 7.66
CA LEU A 185 -13.61 0.39 7.51
C LEU A 185 -13.97 0.14 6.04
N ILE A 186 -13.25 -0.76 5.39
CA ILE A 186 -13.42 -1.10 3.97
C ILE A 186 -13.88 -2.55 3.84
N ASP A 187 -14.88 -2.78 3.01
CA ASP A 187 -15.41 -4.11 2.71
C ASP A 187 -14.39 -4.95 1.95
N THR A 188 -13.67 -5.77 2.68
CA THR A 188 -12.63 -6.66 2.17
C THR A 188 -12.65 -7.98 2.95
N GLU A 189 -12.03 -9.00 2.40
CA GLU A 189 -11.85 -10.31 3.07
C GLU A 189 -11.02 -10.25 4.38
N ILE A 190 -10.49 -9.08 4.74
CA ILE A 190 -9.75 -8.88 6.00
C ILE A 190 -10.72 -8.58 7.15
N VAL A 191 -11.92 -8.11 6.84
CA VAL A 191 -12.96 -7.88 7.86
C VAL A 191 -13.50 -9.24 8.29
N ASP A 192 -13.04 -9.70 9.45
CA ASP A 192 -13.44 -10.93 10.09
C ASP A 192 -14.89 -10.82 10.62
N GLU A 193 -15.59 -11.96 10.72
CA GLU A 193 -16.93 -12.06 11.31
C GLU A 193 -16.99 -11.56 12.77
N ASN A 194 -15.84 -11.52 13.46
CA ASN A 194 -15.73 -11.01 14.83
C ASN A 194 -15.61 -9.47 14.92
N VAL A 195 -15.47 -8.78 13.79
CA VAL A 195 -15.42 -7.30 13.79
C VAL A 195 -16.83 -6.76 14.06
N PRO A 196 -17.06 -5.94 15.10
CA PRO A 196 -18.36 -5.38 15.41
C PRO A 196 -18.73 -4.26 14.41
N VAL A 197 -18.99 -4.65 13.16
CA VAL A 197 -19.24 -3.73 12.04
C VAL A 197 -20.33 -2.73 12.36
N ASP A 198 -21.48 -3.20 12.90
CA ASP A 198 -22.62 -2.33 13.23
C ASP A 198 -22.28 -1.26 14.28
N GLU A 199 -21.40 -1.58 15.23
CA GLU A 199 -20.96 -0.63 16.25
C GLU A 199 -20.00 0.42 15.65
N ILE A 200 -19.08 -0.02 14.78
CA ILE A 200 -18.15 0.88 14.09
C ILE A 200 -18.91 1.81 13.15
N LEU A 201 -19.91 1.30 12.43
CA LEU A 201 -20.70 2.10 11.50
C LEU A 201 -21.50 3.22 12.19
N LYS A 202 -21.86 3.07 13.46
CA LYS A 202 -22.49 4.16 14.23
C LYS A 202 -21.58 5.38 14.39
N ALA A 203 -20.26 5.17 14.36
CA ALA A 203 -19.27 6.24 14.44
C ALA A 203 -18.89 6.83 13.07
N VAL A 204 -19.22 6.15 11.97
CA VAL A 204 -18.94 6.59 10.59
C VAL A 204 -20.07 7.52 10.12
N PRO A 205 -19.82 8.82 9.85
CA PRO A 205 -20.87 9.73 9.38
C PRO A 205 -21.57 9.28 8.09
N ALA A 206 -20.84 8.63 7.17
CA ALA A 206 -21.42 8.08 5.95
C ALA A 206 -22.29 6.83 6.18
N ALA A 207 -22.33 6.29 7.42
CA ALA A 207 -23.14 5.15 7.87
C ALA A 207 -23.02 3.88 6.99
N ARG A 208 -21.88 3.65 6.34
CA ARG A 208 -21.57 2.47 5.54
C ARG A 208 -20.08 2.16 5.53
N MET A 209 -19.74 0.94 5.17
CA MET A 209 -18.37 0.60 4.80
C MET A 209 -18.01 1.29 3.48
N GLY A 210 -16.73 1.61 3.33
CA GLY A 210 -16.16 1.95 2.03
C GLY A 210 -15.89 0.70 1.20
N THR A 211 -15.66 0.88 -0.11
CA THR A 211 -15.26 -0.22 -0.99
C THR A 211 -13.78 -0.13 -1.36
N PRO A 212 -13.14 -1.24 -1.76
CA PRO A 212 -11.77 -1.23 -2.27
C PRO A 212 -11.57 -0.25 -3.42
N GLU A 213 -12.58 -0.08 -4.28
CA GLU A 213 -12.58 0.82 -5.43
C GLU A 213 -12.54 2.29 -5.00
N GLU A 214 -13.23 2.66 -3.92
CA GLU A 214 -13.20 4.02 -3.36
C GLU A 214 -11.79 4.38 -2.86
N VAL A 215 -11.10 3.44 -2.24
CA VAL A 215 -9.69 3.60 -1.87
C VAL A 215 -8.79 3.67 -3.10
N ALA A 216 -9.04 2.81 -4.10
CA ALA A 216 -8.29 2.80 -5.35
C ALA A 216 -8.40 4.14 -6.09
N HIS A 217 -9.55 4.82 -6.06
CA HIS A 217 -9.71 6.14 -6.66
C HIS A 217 -8.78 7.20 -6.03
N ALA A 218 -8.59 7.19 -4.72
CA ALA A 218 -7.64 8.08 -4.05
C ALA A 218 -6.18 7.78 -4.48
N VAL A 219 -5.84 6.50 -4.62
CA VAL A 219 -4.52 6.09 -5.11
C VAL A 219 -4.32 6.51 -6.57
N ARG A 220 -5.31 6.30 -7.45
CA ARG A 220 -5.28 6.75 -8.86
C ARG A 220 -4.99 8.24 -8.96
N PHE A 221 -5.71 9.05 -8.19
CA PHE A 221 -5.50 10.49 -8.13
C PHE A 221 -4.06 10.85 -7.77
N LEU A 222 -3.50 10.21 -6.74
CA LEU A 222 -2.12 10.46 -6.30
C LEU A 222 -1.05 9.94 -7.28
N MET A 223 -1.38 8.93 -8.09
CA MET A 223 -0.49 8.35 -9.09
C MET A 223 -0.50 9.14 -10.41
N ASP A 224 -1.50 9.97 -10.66
CA ASP A 224 -1.61 10.79 -11.87
C ASP A 224 -0.46 11.83 -11.93
N GLU A 225 -0.04 12.13 -13.15
CA GLU A 225 0.97 13.19 -13.41
C GLU A 225 0.50 14.55 -12.93
N LYS A 226 -0.79 14.83 -12.99
CA LYS A 226 -1.40 16.09 -12.55
C LYS A 226 -1.31 16.31 -11.04
N ALA A 227 -1.06 15.24 -10.26
CA ALA A 227 -0.83 15.33 -8.81
C ALA A 227 0.62 15.69 -8.45
N ALA A 228 1.42 16.19 -9.38
CA ALA A 228 2.87 16.45 -9.21
C ALA A 228 3.22 17.44 -8.08
N TYR A 229 2.29 18.28 -7.65
CA TYR A 229 2.49 19.23 -6.55
C TYR A 229 1.91 18.77 -5.22
N ILE A 230 1.31 17.55 -5.17
CA ILE A 230 0.74 16.95 -3.98
C ILE A 230 1.75 15.96 -3.40
N THR A 231 2.37 16.32 -2.30
CA THR A 231 3.33 15.48 -1.59
C THR A 231 3.23 15.70 -0.09
N ARG A 232 3.67 14.72 0.73
CA ARG A 232 3.67 14.80 2.20
C ARG A 232 2.25 14.79 2.80
N GLN A 233 1.23 14.42 2.04
CA GLN A 233 -0.16 14.44 2.49
C GLN A 233 -0.60 13.09 3.04
N VAL A 234 -1.62 13.11 3.91
CA VAL A 234 -2.38 11.94 4.35
C VAL A 234 -3.81 12.17 3.94
N ILE A 235 -4.29 11.37 2.98
CA ILE A 235 -5.66 11.46 2.47
C ILE A 235 -6.49 10.38 3.14
N ALA A 236 -7.43 10.78 3.98
CA ALA A 236 -8.37 9.88 4.63
C ALA A 236 -9.48 9.47 3.64
N VAL A 237 -9.78 8.16 3.59
CA VAL A 237 -10.89 7.57 2.82
C VAL A 237 -11.70 6.73 3.80
N ASN A 238 -12.52 7.37 4.63
CA ASN A 238 -13.09 6.76 5.83
C ASN A 238 -14.55 7.16 6.14
N GLY A 239 -15.26 7.77 5.18
CA GLY A 239 -16.64 8.17 5.38
C GLY A 239 -16.85 9.27 6.43
N GLY A 240 -15.80 10.04 6.73
CA GLY A 240 -15.85 11.14 7.72
C GLY A 240 -15.55 10.69 9.15
N LEU A 241 -14.97 9.50 9.36
CA LEU A 241 -14.68 8.98 10.70
C LEU A 241 -13.63 9.82 11.46
N CYS A 242 -12.71 10.47 10.75
CA CYS A 242 -11.76 11.44 11.30
C CYS A 242 -11.33 12.49 10.26
#